data_4343cc4ffdc9d5164441cb9b865b80dd
#
_entry.id   4343cc4ffdc9d5164441cb9b865b80dd
#
_cell.length_a   1.000
_cell.length_b   1.000
_cell.length_c   1.000
_cell.angle_alpha   90.00
_cell.angle_beta   90.00
_cell.angle_gamma   90.00
#
_symmetry.space_group_name_H-M   'P 1'
#
loop_
_entity.id
_entity.type
_entity.pdbx_description
1 polymer ?
#
loop_
_entity_poly.entity_id
_entity_poly.type
_entity_poly.pdbx_seq_one_letter_code
_entity_poly.pdbx_strand_id
1 'polypeptide(L)'
;MEQGKSIWMDGRMVDWADAKLHFVSNSFQYGFSVFEGIRAYPTASGPAVFRLDAHIDRLFKSAKIIGLEIPFAPGTLIDACCETVVANGYDKCYIRPVAYIGYGGMGLDYRGCDVNVGIAVWFWGEYLGQGKLQNGTRIKTSSYTRHHINATMTKAKAGGNYMLFQMARTEALRQGYDEALLLDPAGHVAEGSVENVFLVRDGELITPPLTYILEGITRDSIIRLARSEGITVREEFFPRDSVYIADEVFFVGTGAEVTPVVEVDDRPIGTGKPGPLTRRLQNLYFETVDGRNLAFNHWLTPVRR
;
A
#
# COMPACT_ATOMS: atom_id res chain seq x y z
N MET A 1 5.36 -14.68 -8.35
CA MET A 1 4.35 -13.85 -9.04
C MET A 1 3.87 -14.63 -10.24
N GLU A 2 2.58 -14.87 -10.33
CA GLU A 2 1.97 -15.49 -11.50
C GLU A 2 1.65 -14.39 -12.52
N GLN A 3 2.12 -14.54 -13.77
CA GLN A 3 1.96 -13.51 -14.80
C GLN A 3 0.52 -13.44 -15.28
N GLY A 4 0.02 -12.22 -15.53
CA GLY A 4 -1.23 -12.00 -16.24
C GLY A 4 -1.10 -12.29 -17.73
N LYS A 5 -2.21 -12.26 -18.45
CA LYS A 5 -2.27 -12.44 -19.92
C LYS A 5 -1.99 -11.12 -20.63
N SER A 6 -2.56 -10.03 -20.11
CA SER A 6 -2.51 -8.71 -20.73
C SER A 6 -2.39 -7.59 -19.70
N ILE A 7 -1.90 -6.44 -20.17
CA ILE A 7 -1.76 -5.19 -19.43
C ILE A 7 -2.53 -4.11 -20.20
N TRP A 8 -3.29 -3.28 -19.50
CA TRP A 8 -3.85 -2.08 -20.10
C TRP A 8 -2.76 -1.01 -20.20
N MET A 9 -2.53 -0.47 -21.40
CA MET A 9 -1.57 0.60 -21.64
C MET A 9 -2.18 1.66 -22.55
N ASP A 10 -2.25 2.88 -22.08
CA ASP A 10 -2.63 4.06 -22.83
C ASP A 10 -3.92 3.90 -23.65
N GLY A 11 -4.97 3.33 -23.03
CA GLY A 11 -6.30 3.18 -23.63
C GLY A 11 -6.56 1.84 -24.31
N ARG A 12 -5.63 0.88 -24.27
CA ARG A 12 -5.81 -0.44 -24.91
C ARG A 12 -5.16 -1.58 -24.13
N MET A 13 -5.70 -2.77 -24.28
CA MET A 13 -5.03 -4.00 -23.82
C MET A 13 -3.89 -4.37 -24.74
N VAL A 14 -2.73 -4.71 -24.17
CA VAL A 14 -1.57 -5.28 -24.87
C VAL A 14 -1.21 -6.61 -24.21
N ASP A 15 -0.58 -7.51 -24.96
CA ASP A 15 -0.09 -8.75 -24.40
C ASP A 15 0.97 -8.47 -23.33
N TRP A 16 1.00 -9.30 -22.28
CA TRP A 16 1.94 -9.14 -21.17
C TRP A 16 3.40 -9.00 -21.64
N ALA A 17 3.79 -9.79 -22.63
CA ALA A 17 5.15 -9.79 -23.18
C ALA A 17 5.50 -8.52 -23.98
N ASP A 18 4.48 -7.78 -24.45
CA ASP A 18 4.64 -6.57 -25.27
C ASP A 18 4.52 -5.27 -24.48
N ALA A 19 4.19 -5.34 -23.20
CA ALA A 19 4.18 -4.20 -22.29
C ALA A 19 5.61 -3.75 -21.96
N LYS A 20 6.29 -3.13 -22.93
CA LYS A 20 7.70 -2.72 -22.87
C LYS A 20 7.81 -1.21 -22.85
N LEU A 21 8.80 -0.71 -22.10
CA LEU A 21 9.16 0.70 -22.07
C LEU A 21 10.47 0.93 -22.83
N HIS A 22 10.60 2.09 -23.45
CA HIS A 22 11.85 2.47 -24.09
C HIS A 22 12.93 2.69 -23.02
N PHE A 23 14.16 2.22 -23.28
CA PHE A 23 15.27 2.28 -22.32
C PHE A 23 15.55 3.71 -21.80
N VAL A 24 15.41 4.73 -22.64
CA VAL A 24 15.59 6.13 -22.26
C VAL A 24 14.28 6.83 -21.87
N SER A 25 13.27 6.08 -21.40
CA SER A 25 12.10 6.73 -20.79
C SER A 25 12.53 7.48 -19.53
N ASN A 26 11.99 8.70 -19.34
CA ASN A 26 12.38 9.58 -18.24
C ASN A 26 12.14 8.95 -16.87
N SER A 27 10.99 8.32 -16.67
CA SER A 27 10.68 7.66 -15.40
C SER A 27 11.61 6.49 -15.07
N PHE A 28 12.10 5.75 -16.06
CA PHE A 28 13.08 4.70 -15.82
C PHE A 28 14.45 5.28 -15.41
N GLN A 29 14.84 6.42 -15.98
CA GLN A 29 16.13 7.07 -15.68
C GLN A 29 16.11 7.81 -14.33
N TYR A 30 14.99 8.45 -13.96
CA TYR A 30 14.95 9.40 -12.85
C TYR A 30 13.90 9.04 -11.77
N GLY A 31 13.12 7.96 -11.95
CA GLY A 31 12.13 7.52 -10.97
C GLY A 31 10.88 8.40 -10.87
N PHE A 32 10.66 9.31 -11.83
CA PHE A 32 9.55 10.28 -11.78
C PHE A 32 8.25 9.65 -12.27
N SER A 33 7.54 9.00 -11.36
CA SER A 33 6.27 8.31 -11.60
C SER A 33 5.42 8.30 -10.34
N VAL A 34 4.12 8.04 -10.49
CA VAL A 34 3.21 7.73 -9.38
C VAL A 34 2.51 6.41 -9.66
N PHE A 35 2.15 5.70 -8.59
CA PHE A 35 1.49 4.41 -8.74
C PHE A 35 0.54 4.10 -7.61
N GLU A 36 -0.31 3.12 -7.83
CA GLU A 36 -1.16 2.54 -6.79
C GLU A 36 -0.92 1.04 -6.63
N GLY A 37 -1.34 0.57 -5.48
CA GLY A 37 -1.45 -0.84 -5.18
C GLY A 37 -2.84 -1.12 -4.64
N ILE A 38 -3.62 -1.91 -5.37
CA ILE A 38 -5.04 -2.16 -5.13
C ILE A 38 -5.25 -3.67 -5.11
N ARG A 39 -6.27 -4.16 -4.40
CA ARG A 39 -6.63 -5.57 -4.46
C ARG A 39 -8.07 -5.77 -4.89
N ALA A 40 -8.28 -6.81 -5.69
CA ALA A 40 -9.57 -7.42 -5.90
C ALA A 40 -9.69 -8.67 -5.02
N TYR A 41 -10.88 -8.89 -4.48
CA TYR A 41 -11.21 -10.02 -3.61
C TYR A 41 -12.43 -10.77 -4.15
N PRO A 42 -12.51 -12.09 -3.98
CA PRO A 42 -13.70 -12.84 -4.28
C PRO A 42 -14.82 -12.47 -3.30
N THR A 43 -16.03 -12.23 -3.81
CA THR A 43 -17.24 -12.05 -3.00
C THR A 43 -18.32 -13.04 -3.46
N ALA A 44 -19.41 -13.12 -2.72
CA ALA A 44 -20.54 -13.98 -3.11
C ALA A 44 -21.14 -13.62 -4.49
N SER A 45 -20.98 -12.38 -4.95
CA SER A 45 -21.49 -11.87 -6.25
C SER A 45 -20.43 -11.81 -7.35
N GLY A 46 -19.24 -12.37 -7.14
CA GLY A 46 -18.09 -12.29 -8.04
C GLY A 46 -16.99 -11.42 -7.49
N PRO A 47 -15.91 -11.21 -8.24
CA PRO A 47 -14.78 -10.40 -7.77
C PRO A 47 -15.18 -8.93 -7.58
N ALA A 48 -14.64 -8.30 -6.54
CA ALA A 48 -14.81 -6.87 -6.30
C ALA A 48 -13.49 -6.21 -5.89
N VAL A 49 -13.27 -4.98 -6.36
CA VAL A 49 -12.08 -4.20 -6.02
C VAL A 49 -12.35 -3.38 -4.77
N PHE A 50 -11.48 -3.52 -3.78
CA PHE A 50 -11.63 -2.81 -2.51
C PHE A 50 -11.16 -1.36 -2.64
N ARG A 51 -12.05 -0.41 -2.29
CA ARG A 51 -11.77 1.05 -2.24
C ARG A 51 -11.17 1.62 -3.54
N LEU A 52 -11.61 1.12 -4.71
CA LEU A 52 -11.06 1.51 -6.01
C LEU A 52 -11.09 3.03 -6.24
N ASP A 53 -12.22 3.69 -5.94
CA ASP A 53 -12.36 5.15 -6.08
C ASP A 53 -11.33 5.91 -5.25
N ALA A 54 -11.11 5.49 -3.98
CA ALA A 54 -10.15 6.12 -3.09
C ALA A 54 -8.70 5.94 -3.58
N HIS A 55 -8.40 4.78 -4.18
CA HIS A 55 -7.08 4.52 -4.76
C HIS A 55 -6.83 5.38 -6.00
N ILE A 56 -7.80 5.48 -6.90
CA ILE A 56 -7.67 6.31 -8.10
C ILE A 56 -7.60 7.79 -7.70
N ASP A 57 -8.43 8.26 -6.76
CA ASP A 57 -8.32 9.63 -6.22
C ASP A 57 -6.90 9.90 -5.65
N ARG A 58 -6.31 8.95 -4.91
CA ARG A 58 -4.95 9.11 -4.38
C ARG A 58 -3.89 9.07 -5.49
N LEU A 59 -4.08 8.30 -6.56
CA LEU A 59 -3.19 8.33 -7.73
C LEU A 59 -3.15 9.73 -8.33
N PHE A 60 -4.31 10.36 -8.56
CA PHE A 60 -4.39 11.73 -9.07
C PHE A 60 -3.84 12.77 -8.09
N LYS A 61 -4.08 12.62 -6.79
CA LYS A 61 -3.47 13.48 -5.77
C LYS A 61 -1.95 13.36 -5.76
N SER A 62 -1.42 12.14 -5.86
CA SER A 62 0.02 11.89 -5.97
C SER A 62 0.62 12.53 -7.21
N ALA A 63 -0.05 12.39 -8.35
CA ALA A 63 0.35 13.02 -9.61
C ALA A 63 0.37 14.56 -9.49
N LYS A 64 -0.70 15.14 -8.93
CA LYS A 64 -0.79 16.60 -8.69
C LYS A 64 0.34 17.10 -7.79
N ILE A 65 0.70 16.38 -6.73
CA ILE A 65 1.76 16.78 -5.80
C ILE A 65 3.12 16.86 -6.51
N ILE A 66 3.42 15.94 -7.41
CA ILE A 66 4.70 15.96 -8.15
C ILE A 66 4.63 16.74 -9.47
N GLY A 67 3.47 17.29 -9.83
CA GLY A 67 3.28 18.08 -11.05
C GLY A 67 3.07 17.26 -12.32
N LEU A 68 2.71 15.98 -12.21
CA LEU A 68 2.44 15.10 -13.34
C LEU A 68 0.95 15.15 -13.72
N GLU A 69 0.63 15.41 -14.99
CA GLU A 69 -0.75 15.42 -15.50
C GLU A 69 -1.10 14.07 -16.15
N ILE A 70 -2.03 13.35 -15.53
CA ILE A 70 -2.53 12.07 -16.07
C ILE A 70 -3.48 12.36 -17.23
N PRO A 71 -3.24 11.82 -18.46
CA PRO A 71 -4.01 12.17 -19.67
C PRO A 71 -5.38 11.44 -19.77
N PHE A 72 -5.88 10.92 -18.66
CA PHE A 72 -7.16 10.20 -18.59
C PHE A 72 -8.02 10.75 -17.44
N ALA A 73 -9.33 10.66 -17.58
CA ALA A 73 -10.25 10.97 -16.50
C ALA A 73 -10.20 9.87 -15.42
N PRO A 74 -10.45 10.20 -14.12
CA PRO A 74 -10.49 9.19 -13.06
C PRO A 74 -11.43 8.00 -13.35
N GLY A 75 -12.62 8.26 -13.88
CA GLY A 75 -13.58 7.22 -14.26
C GLY A 75 -13.03 6.24 -15.30
N THR A 76 -12.28 6.75 -16.30
CA THR A 76 -11.64 5.90 -17.30
C THR A 76 -10.63 4.92 -16.67
N LEU A 77 -9.86 5.37 -15.65
CA LEU A 77 -8.90 4.48 -14.98
C LEU A 77 -9.59 3.50 -14.02
N ILE A 78 -10.74 3.85 -13.44
CA ILE A 78 -11.58 2.94 -12.67
C ILE A 78 -12.06 1.80 -13.57
N ASP A 79 -12.63 2.14 -14.73
CA ASP A 79 -13.11 1.16 -15.71
C ASP A 79 -11.96 0.29 -16.23
N ALA A 80 -10.81 0.90 -16.58
CA ALA A 80 -9.62 0.20 -17.05
C ALA A 80 -9.06 -0.78 -16.01
N CYS A 81 -9.10 -0.46 -14.71
CA CYS A 81 -8.74 -1.41 -13.65
C CYS A 81 -9.65 -2.63 -13.66
N CYS A 82 -10.96 -2.43 -13.74
CA CYS A 82 -11.95 -3.52 -13.80
C CYS A 82 -11.78 -4.35 -15.09
N GLU A 83 -11.66 -3.70 -16.24
CA GLU A 83 -11.41 -4.36 -17.53
C GLU A 83 -10.16 -5.22 -17.52
N THR A 84 -9.07 -4.72 -16.90
CA THR A 84 -7.80 -5.46 -16.78
C THR A 84 -7.97 -6.71 -15.91
N VAL A 85 -8.76 -6.65 -14.83
CA VAL A 85 -9.08 -7.83 -13.99
C VAL A 85 -9.88 -8.85 -14.82
N VAL A 86 -10.91 -8.41 -15.56
CA VAL A 86 -11.73 -9.28 -16.43
C VAL A 86 -10.87 -9.95 -17.50
N ALA A 87 -10.07 -9.19 -18.23
CA ALA A 87 -9.23 -9.70 -19.32
C ALA A 87 -8.26 -10.79 -18.86
N ASN A 88 -7.81 -10.71 -17.61
CA ASN A 88 -6.90 -11.69 -17.02
C ASN A 88 -7.61 -12.85 -16.30
N GLY A 89 -8.90 -12.74 -16.01
CA GLY A 89 -9.72 -13.81 -15.44
C GLY A 89 -9.48 -14.08 -13.95
N TYR A 90 -8.96 -13.10 -13.19
CA TYR A 90 -8.71 -13.27 -11.77
C TYR A 90 -9.95 -13.01 -10.92
N ASP A 91 -10.16 -13.84 -9.89
CA ASP A 91 -11.10 -13.56 -8.79
C ASP A 91 -10.42 -12.84 -7.64
N LYS A 92 -9.14 -13.12 -7.40
CA LYS A 92 -8.28 -12.44 -6.43
C LYS A 92 -6.99 -12.02 -7.10
N CYS A 93 -6.68 -10.72 -7.09
CA CYS A 93 -5.45 -10.23 -7.68
C CYS A 93 -4.99 -8.92 -7.04
N TYR A 94 -3.75 -8.58 -7.34
CA TYR A 94 -3.19 -7.25 -7.10
C TYR A 94 -3.25 -6.44 -8.39
N ILE A 95 -3.65 -5.18 -8.30
CA ILE A 95 -3.80 -4.25 -9.41
C ILE A 95 -2.80 -3.12 -9.22
N ARG A 96 -1.99 -2.85 -10.25
CA ARG A 96 -0.92 -1.85 -10.24
C ARG A 96 -1.11 -0.83 -11.35
N PRO A 97 -1.89 0.24 -11.13
CA PRO A 97 -1.84 1.42 -11.99
C PRO A 97 -0.53 2.17 -11.77
N VAL A 98 0.08 2.62 -12.85
CA VAL A 98 1.29 3.48 -12.85
C VAL A 98 1.10 4.58 -13.87
N ALA A 99 1.26 5.83 -13.46
CA ALA A 99 1.39 6.96 -14.38
C ALA A 99 2.87 7.39 -14.39
N TYR A 100 3.45 7.49 -15.58
CA TYR A 100 4.88 7.67 -15.76
C TYR A 100 5.20 8.52 -16.98
N ILE A 101 6.38 9.13 -16.98
CA ILE A 101 6.89 9.87 -18.12
C ILE A 101 7.64 8.91 -19.04
N GLY A 102 7.14 8.80 -20.26
CA GLY A 102 7.68 7.91 -21.29
C GLY A 102 8.91 8.44 -21.98
N TYR A 103 9.01 8.10 -23.26
CA TYR A 103 10.06 8.57 -24.17
C TYR A 103 9.69 9.95 -24.73
N GLY A 104 10.66 10.82 -24.92
CA GLY A 104 10.42 12.14 -25.53
C GLY A 104 11.57 13.14 -25.31
N GLY A 105 12.24 13.07 -24.18
CA GLY A 105 13.38 13.92 -23.87
C GLY A 105 14.21 13.38 -22.71
N MET A 106 15.50 13.72 -22.71
CA MET A 106 16.41 13.39 -21.62
C MET A 106 16.66 14.63 -20.76
N GLY A 107 16.87 14.42 -19.48
CA GLY A 107 17.13 15.48 -18.50
C GLY A 107 15.99 15.64 -17.51
N LEU A 108 16.16 16.61 -16.60
CA LEU A 108 15.22 16.83 -15.50
C LEU A 108 13.99 17.67 -15.90
N ASP A 109 14.02 18.31 -17.05
CA ASP A 109 12.86 18.97 -17.62
C ASP A 109 12.08 17.99 -18.51
N TYR A 110 10.97 17.50 -18.00
CA TYR A 110 10.13 16.53 -18.68
C TYR A 110 9.01 17.18 -19.51
N ARG A 111 8.93 18.51 -19.55
CA ARG A 111 7.96 19.20 -20.39
C ARG A 111 8.19 18.84 -21.85
N GLY A 112 7.14 18.43 -22.54
CA GLY A 112 7.22 17.92 -23.92
C GLY A 112 7.47 16.40 -24.02
N CYS A 113 7.56 15.68 -22.89
CA CYS A 113 7.49 14.21 -22.88
C CYS A 113 6.04 13.76 -22.67
N ASP A 114 5.69 12.63 -23.26
CA ASP A 114 4.37 12.04 -23.07
C ASP A 114 4.23 11.42 -21.67
N VAL A 115 3.10 11.68 -21.03
CA VAL A 115 2.69 10.96 -19.82
C VAL A 115 1.88 9.75 -20.22
N ASN A 116 2.33 8.59 -19.81
CA ASN A 116 1.73 7.30 -20.11
C ASN A 116 1.10 6.69 -18.87
N VAL A 117 0.12 5.81 -19.05
CA VAL A 117 -0.50 5.04 -17.98
C VAL A 117 -0.51 3.56 -18.32
N GLY A 118 -0.01 2.73 -17.40
CA GLY A 118 -0.12 1.27 -17.48
C GLY A 118 -0.86 0.71 -16.27
N ILE A 119 -1.67 -0.33 -16.47
CA ILE A 119 -2.37 -1.06 -15.40
C ILE A 119 -2.10 -2.55 -15.58
N ALA A 120 -1.34 -3.11 -14.66
CA ALA A 120 -1.03 -4.54 -14.62
C ALA A 120 -1.79 -5.23 -13.48
N VAL A 121 -2.14 -6.50 -13.68
CA VAL A 121 -2.74 -7.34 -12.63
C VAL A 121 -2.01 -8.68 -12.54
N TRP A 122 -1.87 -9.20 -11.31
CA TRP A 122 -1.28 -10.53 -11.09
C TRP A 122 -1.77 -11.11 -9.77
N PHE A 123 -1.70 -12.43 -9.65
CA PHE A 123 -1.93 -13.07 -8.35
C PHE A 123 -0.74 -12.78 -7.42
N TRP A 124 -1.05 -12.24 -6.24
CA TRP A 124 -0.07 -11.99 -5.19
C TRP A 124 -0.61 -12.50 -3.86
N GLY A 125 0.04 -13.52 -3.32
CA GLY A 125 -0.30 -14.10 -2.02
C GLY A 125 0.02 -13.17 -0.83
N GLU A 126 0.44 -13.74 0.29
CA GLU A 126 0.84 -12.98 1.46
C GLU A 126 2.15 -12.22 1.19
N TYR A 127 2.08 -10.89 1.28
CA TYR A 127 3.19 -10.00 0.93
C TYR A 127 4.41 -10.16 1.84
N LEU A 128 4.20 -10.32 3.16
CA LEU A 128 5.27 -10.45 4.15
C LEU A 128 5.77 -11.90 4.30
N GLY A 129 5.23 -12.84 3.55
CA GLY A 129 5.59 -14.25 3.58
C GLY A 129 4.48 -15.16 4.07
N GLN A 130 4.54 -16.41 3.67
CA GLN A 130 3.51 -17.41 3.99
C GLN A 130 3.35 -17.60 5.50
N GLY A 131 2.10 -17.55 5.97
CA GLY A 131 1.73 -17.73 7.38
C GLY A 131 1.93 -16.48 8.25
N LYS A 132 2.43 -15.37 7.71
CA LYS A 132 2.67 -14.16 8.50
C LYS A 132 1.37 -13.47 8.93
N LEU A 133 0.32 -13.56 8.16
CA LEU A 133 -1.01 -13.09 8.55
C LEU A 133 -1.55 -13.81 9.80
N GLN A 134 -1.19 -15.08 9.96
CA GLN A 134 -1.64 -15.87 11.11
C GLN A 134 -0.68 -15.83 12.29
N ASN A 135 0.62 -15.91 12.03
CA ASN A 135 1.61 -16.11 13.10
C ASN A 135 2.29 -14.80 13.52
N GLY A 136 2.13 -13.75 12.72
CA GLY A 136 2.80 -12.48 12.92
C GLY A 136 4.18 -12.40 12.28
N THR A 137 4.74 -11.21 12.29
CA THR A 137 6.01 -10.85 11.65
C THR A 137 6.99 -10.28 12.67
N ARG A 138 8.29 -10.43 12.39
CA ARG A 138 9.40 -9.88 13.17
C ARG A 138 9.94 -8.68 12.41
N ILE A 139 10.02 -7.51 13.06
CA ILE A 139 10.45 -6.29 12.40
C ILE A 139 11.67 -5.67 13.06
N LYS A 140 12.42 -4.90 12.27
CA LYS A 140 13.62 -4.18 12.69
C LYS A 140 13.45 -2.68 12.53
N THR A 141 13.78 -1.90 13.54
CA THR A 141 13.96 -0.46 13.35
C THR A 141 15.13 -0.23 12.41
N SER A 142 14.86 0.40 11.27
CA SER A 142 15.86 0.65 10.24
C SER A 142 16.85 1.72 10.66
N SER A 143 18.09 1.63 10.17
CA SER A 143 19.06 2.71 10.23
C SER A 143 18.71 3.89 9.30
N TYR A 144 17.84 3.64 8.31
CA TYR A 144 17.33 4.68 7.41
C TYR A 144 16.15 5.40 8.04
N THR A 145 16.14 6.72 7.89
CA THR A 145 15.07 7.60 8.39
C THR A 145 14.05 7.85 7.26
N ARG A 146 12.76 7.86 7.61
CA ARG A 146 11.71 8.32 6.69
C ARG A 146 12.05 9.73 6.22
N HIS A 147 12.03 10.00 4.91
CA HIS A 147 12.46 11.28 4.37
C HIS A 147 11.66 12.45 4.95
N HIS A 148 12.33 13.60 5.07
CA HIS A 148 11.71 14.83 5.54
C HIS A 148 10.56 15.25 4.62
N ILE A 149 9.49 15.81 5.18
CA ILE A 149 8.27 16.19 4.45
C ILE A 149 8.52 17.14 3.27
N ASN A 150 9.60 17.92 3.32
CA ASN A 150 9.99 18.84 2.25
C ASN A 150 11.18 18.32 1.41
N ALA A 151 11.53 17.03 1.51
CA ALA A 151 12.53 16.40 0.61
C ALA A 151 11.86 15.91 -0.68
N THR A 152 10.90 14.99 -0.56
CA THR A 152 10.21 14.37 -1.70
C THR A 152 8.70 14.22 -1.49
N MET A 153 8.13 14.91 -0.51
CA MET A 153 6.68 14.99 -0.22
C MET A 153 6.04 13.63 0.12
N THR A 154 5.79 13.41 1.40
CA THR A 154 5.37 12.10 1.96
C THR A 154 3.98 11.63 1.52
N LYS A 155 3.11 12.55 1.09
CA LYS A 155 1.75 12.24 0.63
C LYS A 155 1.69 11.65 -0.77
N ALA A 156 2.71 11.88 -1.60
CA ALA A 156 2.75 11.32 -2.95
C ALA A 156 3.24 9.87 -2.92
N LYS A 157 2.46 8.96 -3.48
CA LYS A 157 2.88 7.58 -3.76
C LYS A 157 3.73 7.54 -5.03
N ALA A 158 4.92 8.18 -4.94
CA ALA A 158 5.83 8.40 -6.05
C ALA A 158 6.91 7.30 -6.11
N GLY A 159 7.23 6.84 -7.32
CA GLY A 159 8.20 5.75 -7.55
C GLY A 159 9.58 6.04 -6.97
N GLY A 160 10.08 7.27 -7.12
CA GLY A 160 11.39 7.68 -6.60
C GLY A 160 11.54 7.57 -5.07
N ASN A 161 10.44 7.66 -4.31
CA ASN A 161 10.47 7.49 -2.86
C ASN A 161 10.76 6.03 -2.44
N TYR A 162 10.51 5.07 -3.31
CA TYR A 162 10.61 3.64 -3.00
C TYR A 162 12.04 3.11 -2.94
N MET A 163 13.01 3.87 -3.42
CA MET A 163 14.43 3.51 -3.22
C MET A 163 14.78 3.44 -1.73
N LEU A 164 14.34 4.42 -0.93
CA LEU A 164 14.53 4.41 0.52
C LEU A 164 13.90 3.17 1.17
N PHE A 165 12.67 2.85 0.78
CA PHE A 165 11.94 1.71 1.36
C PHE A 165 12.56 0.37 0.99
N GLN A 166 13.06 0.23 -0.24
CA GLN A 166 13.80 -0.96 -0.65
C GLN A 166 15.11 -1.12 0.14
N MET A 167 15.85 -0.03 0.39
CA MET A 167 17.06 -0.08 1.21
C MET A 167 16.74 -0.49 2.65
N ALA A 168 15.74 0.13 3.27
CA ALA A 168 15.33 -0.18 4.64
C ALA A 168 14.88 -1.65 4.79
N ARG A 169 14.03 -2.11 3.90
CA ARG A 169 13.57 -3.50 3.92
C ARG A 169 14.70 -4.49 3.65
N THR A 170 15.59 -4.18 2.70
CA THR A 170 16.75 -5.04 2.41
C THR A 170 17.69 -5.14 3.61
N GLU A 171 17.88 -4.04 4.35
CA GLU A 171 18.63 -4.04 5.62
C GLU A 171 18.00 -5.00 6.63
N ALA A 172 16.70 -4.89 6.88
CA ALA A 172 15.98 -5.77 7.81
C ALA A 172 16.08 -7.25 7.40
N LEU A 173 15.83 -7.55 6.13
CA LEU A 173 15.92 -8.92 5.59
C LEU A 173 17.32 -9.53 5.76
N ARG A 174 18.39 -8.76 5.52
CA ARG A 174 19.77 -9.21 5.73
C ARG A 174 20.10 -9.52 7.18
N GLN A 175 19.37 -8.92 8.11
CA GLN A 175 19.50 -9.14 9.56
C GLN A 175 18.53 -10.22 10.08
N GLY A 176 17.78 -10.91 9.19
CA GLY A 176 16.89 -12.00 9.56
C GLY A 176 15.50 -11.58 10.04
N TYR A 177 15.12 -10.35 9.80
CA TYR A 177 13.77 -9.83 10.05
C TYR A 177 12.90 -9.87 8.79
N ASP A 178 11.61 -9.71 8.94
CA ASP A 178 10.65 -9.79 7.82
C ASP A 178 10.38 -8.43 7.18
N GLU A 179 10.45 -7.34 7.98
CA GLU A 179 10.12 -5.99 7.55
C GLU A 179 10.87 -4.93 8.39
N ALA A 180 10.95 -3.71 7.86
CA ALA A 180 11.55 -2.55 8.51
C ALA A 180 10.49 -1.66 9.16
N LEU A 181 10.83 -1.07 10.31
CA LEU A 181 10.12 0.05 10.92
C LEU A 181 10.97 1.31 10.73
N LEU A 182 10.41 2.36 10.13
CA LEU A 182 11.09 3.64 9.94
C LEU A 182 10.67 4.65 11.00
N LEU A 183 11.65 5.44 11.43
CA LEU A 183 11.42 6.63 12.26
C LEU A 183 11.37 7.87 11.36
N ASP A 184 10.65 8.91 11.80
CA ASP A 184 10.68 10.21 11.16
C ASP A 184 12.00 10.98 11.50
N PRO A 185 12.28 12.14 10.89
CA PRO A 185 13.48 12.91 11.18
C PRO A 185 13.60 13.42 12.62
N ALA A 186 12.50 13.44 13.39
CA ALA A 186 12.49 13.81 14.81
C ALA A 186 12.65 12.61 15.75
N GLY A 187 12.73 11.38 15.21
CA GLY A 187 12.88 10.14 15.96
C GLY A 187 11.59 9.48 16.41
N HIS A 188 10.43 9.97 15.96
CA HIS A 188 9.16 9.30 16.23
C HIS A 188 8.94 8.16 15.23
N VAL A 189 8.17 7.17 15.65
CA VAL A 189 7.73 6.10 14.75
C VAL A 189 6.90 6.68 13.60
N ALA A 190 7.22 6.30 12.37
CA ALA A 190 6.52 6.72 11.17
C ALA A 190 5.66 5.59 10.59
N GLU A 191 6.26 4.68 9.86
CA GLU A 191 5.58 3.61 9.15
C GLU A 191 6.54 2.45 8.84
N GLY A 192 6.04 1.33 8.34
CA GLY A 192 6.88 0.28 7.75
C GLY A 192 7.45 0.71 6.40
N SER A 193 8.10 -0.20 5.66
CA SER A 193 8.63 0.14 4.35
C SER A 193 7.52 0.48 3.34
N VAL A 194 6.36 -0.19 3.42
CA VAL A 194 5.19 0.04 2.57
C VAL A 194 3.86 -0.10 3.32
N GLU A 195 3.89 -0.12 4.64
CA GLU A 195 2.76 -0.31 5.55
C GLU A 195 2.67 0.82 6.57
N ASN A 196 1.45 1.19 6.96
CA ASN A 196 1.26 1.99 8.16
C ASN A 196 1.27 1.09 9.41
N VAL A 197 1.65 1.66 10.55
CA VAL A 197 1.75 0.95 11.83
C VAL A 197 0.66 1.40 12.80
N PHE A 198 0.15 0.44 13.54
CA PHE A 198 -0.70 0.65 14.70
C PHE A 198 -0.11 -0.07 15.91
N LEU A 199 -0.29 0.51 17.08
CA LEU A 199 -0.08 -0.15 18.35
C LEU A 199 -1.37 -0.13 19.17
N VAL A 200 -1.52 -1.11 20.05
CA VAL A 200 -2.59 -1.19 21.04
C VAL A 200 -1.97 -0.96 22.41
N ARG A 201 -2.60 -0.11 23.19
CA ARG A 201 -2.26 0.13 24.59
C ARG A 201 -3.52 0.41 25.40
N ASP A 202 -3.69 -0.31 26.51
CA ASP A 202 -4.85 -0.17 27.40
C ASP A 202 -6.21 -0.28 26.65
N GLY A 203 -6.26 -1.11 25.60
CA GLY A 203 -7.44 -1.31 24.75
C GLY A 203 -7.71 -0.20 23.73
N GLU A 204 -6.88 0.83 23.66
CA GLU A 204 -6.95 1.87 22.64
C GLU A 204 -6.02 1.59 21.47
N LEU A 205 -6.41 2.05 20.29
CA LEU A 205 -5.63 1.96 19.06
C LEU A 205 -4.89 3.28 18.82
N ILE A 206 -3.58 3.21 18.65
CA ILE A 206 -2.72 4.38 18.44
C ILE A 206 -1.96 4.22 17.11
N THR A 207 -1.88 5.29 16.32
CA THR A 207 -1.15 5.31 15.05
C THR A 207 -0.51 6.68 14.83
N PRO A 208 0.62 6.77 14.14
CA PRO A 208 1.23 8.06 13.84
C PRO A 208 0.30 8.99 13.06
N PRO A 209 0.37 10.32 13.30
CA PRO A 209 -0.38 11.30 12.52
C PRO A 209 0.16 11.36 11.09
N LEU A 210 -0.67 11.91 10.19
CA LEU A 210 -0.38 11.90 8.75
C LEU A 210 0.79 12.80 8.30
N THR A 211 1.56 13.41 9.20
CA THR A 211 2.61 14.37 8.86
C THR A 211 3.73 13.73 8.04
N TYR A 212 4.29 12.60 8.50
CA TYR A 212 5.47 11.96 7.90
C TYR A 212 5.17 10.65 7.16
N ILE A 213 3.92 10.24 7.10
CA ILE A 213 3.51 8.96 6.53
C ILE A 213 2.65 9.13 5.29
N LEU A 214 2.55 8.08 4.49
CA LEU A 214 1.56 8.01 3.42
C LEU A 214 0.16 7.89 4.04
N GLU A 215 -0.80 8.61 3.45
CA GLU A 215 -2.23 8.46 3.79
C GLU A 215 -2.76 7.10 3.31
N GLY A 216 -2.53 6.07 4.12
CA GLY A 216 -2.88 4.68 3.77
C GLY A 216 -4.38 4.48 3.70
N ILE A 217 -4.87 3.91 2.59
CA ILE A 217 -6.30 3.59 2.42
C ILE A 217 -6.70 2.46 3.35
N THR A 218 -5.84 1.46 3.53
CA THR A 218 -6.07 0.42 4.54
C THR A 218 -6.03 1.00 5.95
N ARG A 219 -5.13 1.96 6.24
CA ARG A 219 -5.11 2.67 7.53
C ARG A 219 -6.44 3.39 7.80
N ASP A 220 -6.95 4.17 6.84
CA ASP A 220 -8.26 4.82 6.95
C ASP A 220 -9.38 3.80 7.18
N SER A 221 -9.34 2.67 6.46
CA SER A 221 -10.33 1.60 6.61
C SER A 221 -10.30 1.00 8.01
N ILE A 222 -9.13 0.69 8.56
CA ILE A 222 -8.98 0.15 9.93
C ILE A 222 -9.44 1.15 10.98
N ILE A 223 -9.14 2.44 10.82
CA ILE A 223 -9.64 3.49 11.75
C ILE A 223 -11.17 3.52 11.76
N ARG A 224 -11.80 3.47 10.58
CA ARG A 224 -13.27 3.48 10.47
C ARG A 224 -13.90 2.21 11.03
N LEU A 225 -13.32 1.05 10.73
CA LEU A 225 -13.75 -0.23 11.27
C LEU A 225 -13.60 -0.28 12.79
N ALA A 226 -12.48 0.18 13.34
CA ALA A 226 -12.27 0.26 14.79
C ALA A 226 -13.31 1.15 15.46
N ARG A 227 -13.55 2.34 14.90
CA ARG A 227 -14.56 3.28 15.42
C ARG A 227 -15.99 2.73 15.35
N SER A 228 -16.34 1.96 14.31
CA SER A 228 -17.65 1.30 14.23
C SER A 228 -17.87 0.22 15.31
N GLU A 229 -16.78 -0.33 15.84
CA GLU A 229 -16.76 -1.29 16.94
C GLU A 229 -16.61 -0.65 18.33
N GLY A 230 -16.69 0.70 18.41
CA GLY A 230 -16.53 1.46 19.66
C GLY A 230 -15.10 1.52 20.19
N ILE A 231 -14.09 1.18 19.37
CA ILE A 231 -12.69 1.22 19.76
C ILE A 231 -12.18 2.65 19.61
N THR A 232 -11.58 3.21 20.67
CA THR A 232 -10.92 4.52 20.64
C THR A 232 -9.70 4.46 19.74
N VAL A 233 -9.57 5.45 18.83
CA VAL A 233 -8.42 5.58 17.94
C VAL A 233 -7.79 6.95 18.12
N ARG A 234 -6.51 6.97 18.50
CA ARG A 234 -5.70 8.18 18.65
C ARG A 234 -4.66 8.26 17.53
N GLU A 235 -4.53 9.44 16.97
CA GLU A 235 -3.53 9.78 15.97
C GLU A 235 -2.51 10.71 16.65
N GLU A 236 -1.38 10.16 17.08
CA GLU A 236 -0.39 10.90 17.86
C GLU A 236 1.04 10.45 17.55
N PHE A 237 2.00 11.33 17.78
CA PHE A 237 3.41 10.98 17.73
C PHE A 237 3.81 10.16 18.95
N PHE A 238 4.59 9.13 18.73
CA PHE A 238 5.17 8.33 19.80
C PHE A 238 6.59 7.88 19.45
N PRO A 239 7.48 7.77 20.48
CA PRO A 239 8.84 7.30 20.29
C PRO A 239 8.89 5.77 20.11
N ARG A 240 10.07 5.28 19.71
CA ARG A 240 10.29 3.85 19.44
C ARG A 240 10.05 2.95 20.65
N ASP A 241 10.38 3.39 21.86
CA ASP A 241 10.20 2.62 23.08
C ASP A 241 8.72 2.36 23.41
N SER A 242 7.81 3.21 22.96
CA SER A 242 6.36 2.95 23.06
C SER A 242 5.95 1.67 22.31
N VAL A 243 6.65 1.32 21.23
CA VAL A 243 6.40 0.07 20.48
C VAL A 243 6.80 -1.15 21.32
N TYR A 244 7.91 -1.07 22.05
CA TYR A 244 8.41 -2.19 22.87
C TYR A 244 7.52 -2.56 24.05
N ILE A 245 6.77 -1.57 24.57
CA ILE A 245 5.89 -1.74 25.72
C ILE A 245 4.39 -1.75 25.33
N ALA A 246 4.09 -1.82 24.03
CA ALA A 246 2.72 -1.96 23.54
C ALA A 246 2.17 -3.35 23.86
N ASP A 247 0.86 -3.43 24.09
CA ASP A 247 0.16 -4.70 24.28
C ASP A 247 0.14 -5.51 22.97
N GLU A 248 -0.09 -4.81 21.83
CA GLU A 248 -0.09 -5.37 20.49
C GLU A 248 0.47 -4.34 19.49
N VAL A 249 1.06 -4.84 18.41
CA VAL A 249 1.48 -4.04 17.25
C VAL A 249 1.05 -4.76 15.97
N PHE A 250 0.64 -4.00 14.96
CA PHE A 250 0.36 -4.57 13.65
C PHE A 250 0.61 -3.57 12.53
N PHE A 251 0.92 -4.10 11.36
CA PHE A 251 1.01 -3.36 10.11
C PHE A 251 -0.28 -3.45 9.30
N VAL A 252 -0.56 -2.39 8.53
CA VAL A 252 -1.66 -2.36 7.58
C VAL A 252 -1.23 -1.76 6.26
N GLY A 253 -1.70 -2.35 5.18
CA GLY A 253 -1.43 -1.89 3.83
C GLY A 253 -2.12 -2.77 2.80
N THR A 254 -2.25 -2.34 1.57
CA THR A 254 -2.90 -3.16 0.53
C THR A 254 -2.17 -4.49 0.31
N GLY A 255 -0.83 -4.48 0.35
CA GLY A 255 -0.03 -5.70 0.22
C GLY A 255 -0.08 -6.55 1.48
N ALA A 256 0.16 -5.94 2.63
CA ALA A 256 0.24 -6.60 3.93
C ALA A 256 -1.13 -6.92 4.55
N GLU A 257 -2.20 -6.34 4.01
CA GLU A 257 -3.56 -6.45 4.59
C GLU A 257 -3.55 -5.98 6.06
N VAL A 258 -3.82 -6.84 7.03
CA VAL A 258 -3.65 -6.59 8.47
C VAL A 258 -2.72 -7.66 9.01
N THR A 259 -1.46 -7.31 9.22
CA THR A 259 -0.43 -8.29 9.64
C THR A 259 0.05 -7.98 11.06
N PRO A 260 -0.12 -8.91 12.02
CA PRO A 260 0.40 -8.76 13.37
C PRO A 260 1.93 -8.62 13.38
N VAL A 261 2.46 -7.80 14.28
CA VAL A 261 3.89 -7.72 14.61
C VAL A 261 4.08 -8.34 15.98
N VAL A 262 4.89 -9.38 16.07
CA VAL A 262 5.09 -10.15 17.31
C VAL A 262 6.44 -9.92 17.97
N GLU A 263 7.37 -9.28 17.23
CA GLU A 263 8.71 -8.97 17.73
C GLU A 263 9.24 -7.71 17.03
N VAL A 264 9.89 -6.82 17.77
CA VAL A 264 10.57 -5.62 17.28
C VAL A 264 11.96 -5.53 17.91
N ASP A 265 13.01 -5.46 17.11
CA ASP A 265 14.41 -5.32 17.59
C ASP A 265 14.77 -6.36 18.67
N ASP A 266 14.50 -7.65 18.42
CA ASP A 266 14.71 -8.81 19.33
C ASP A 266 13.91 -8.75 20.66
N ARG A 267 12.83 -7.95 20.70
CA ARG A 267 11.94 -7.84 21.84
C ARG A 267 10.56 -8.35 21.47
N PRO A 268 10.02 -9.35 22.18
CA PRO A 268 8.65 -9.79 21.94
C PRO A 268 7.66 -8.66 22.30
N ILE A 269 6.63 -8.50 21.49
CA ILE A 269 5.52 -7.58 21.76
C ILE A 269 4.43 -8.34 22.52
N GLY A 270 4.00 -7.80 23.64
CA GLY A 270 3.04 -8.47 24.53
C GLY A 270 3.51 -9.88 24.88
N THR A 271 2.75 -10.89 24.44
CA THR A 271 3.09 -12.30 24.66
C THR A 271 3.99 -12.92 23.57
N GLY A 272 4.46 -12.16 22.61
CA GLY A 272 5.17 -12.64 21.42
C GLY A 272 4.25 -13.37 20.42
N LYS A 273 2.94 -13.16 20.52
CA LYS A 273 1.90 -13.74 19.65
C LYS A 273 0.92 -12.63 19.20
N PRO A 274 0.22 -12.84 18.08
CA PRO A 274 -0.83 -11.91 17.68
C PRO A 274 -1.88 -11.68 18.76
N GLY A 275 -2.11 -10.43 19.10
CA GLY A 275 -3.02 -10.06 20.17
C GLY A 275 -4.51 -10.09 19.77
N PRO A 276 -5.43 -10.09 20.74
CA PRO A 276 -6.86 -10.26 20.50
C PRO A 276 -7.50 -9.10 19.73
N LEU A 277 -7.07 -7.86 19.98
CA LEU A 277 -7.63 -6.69 19.26
C LEU A 277 -7.17 -6.67 17.80
N THR A 278 -5.90 -6.98 17.54
CA THR A 278 -5.37 -7.16 16.17
C THR A 278 -6.16 -8.24 15.42
N ARG A 279 -6.45 -9.38 16.08
CA ARG A 279 -7.23 -10.47 15.48
C ARG A 279 -8.67 -10.03 15.18
N ARG A 280 -9.30 -9.30 16.08
CA ARG A 280 -10.66 -8.78 15.89
C ARG A 280 -10.70 -7.86 14.67
N LEU A 281 -9.77 -6.90 14.56
CA LEU A 281 -9.69 -5.97 13.44
C LEU A 281 -9.32 -6.68 12.13
N GLN A 282 -8.43 -7.67 12.17
CA GLN A 282 -8.08 -8.49 11.02
C GLN A 282 -9.30 -9.25 10.48
N ASN A 283 -10.07 -9.90 11.34
CA ASN A 283 -11.30 -10.62 10.94
C ASN A 283 -12.33 -9.66 10.34
N LEU A 284 -12.55 -8.51 10.98
CA LEU A 284 -13.49 -7.50 10.50
C LEU A 284 -13.06 -6.92 9.14
N TYR A 285 -11.74 -6.73 8.93
CA TYR A 285 -11.19 -6.35 7.64
C TYR A 285 -11.47 -7.40 6.56
N PHE A 286 -11.23 -8.68 6.85
CA PHE A 286 -11.50 -9.74 5.88
C PHE A 286 -12.99 -9.92 5.59
N GLU A 287 -13.86 -9.80 6.59
CA GLU A 287 -15.30 -9.76 6.38
C GLU A 287 -15.75 -8.58 5.49
N THR A 288 -15.05 -7.47 5.59
CA THR A 288 -15.33 -6.27 4.79
C THR A 288 -14.89 -6.46 3.34
N VAL A 289 -13.68 -6.97 3.10
CA VAL A 289 -13.16 -7.10 1.73
C VAL A 289 -13.80 -8.26 0.95
N ASP A 290 -14.38 -9.25 1.62
CA ASP A 290 -15.11 -10.35 0.98
C ASP A 290 -16.64 -10.11 0.89
N GLY A 291 -17.10 -8.90 1.31
CA GLY A 291 -18.48 -8.45 1.16
C GLY A 291 -19.48 -8.98 2.21
N ARG A 292 -19.00 -9.64 3.28
CA ARG A 292 -19.86 -10.11 4.39
C ARG A 292 -20.25 -8.99 5.36
N ASN A 293 -19.44 -7.93 5.46
CA ASN A 293 -19.76 -6.77 6.27
C ASN A 293 -20.59 -5.75 5.47
N LEU A 294 -21.92 -5.91 5.52
CA LEU A 294 -22.85 -5.12 4.71
C LEU A 294 -22.78 -3.61 4.94
N ALA A 295 -22.39 -3.17 6.13
CA ALA A 295 -22.28 -1.74 6.46
C ALA A 295 -21.22 -1.02 5.59
N PHE A 296 -20.22 -1.75 5.10
CA PHE A 296 -19.11 -1.25 4.31
C PHE A 296 -19.10 -1.75 2.85
N ASN A 297 -20.18 -2.35 2.36
CA ASN A 297 -20.28 -2.83 0.96
C ASN A 297 -20.06 -1.73 -0.08
N HIS A 298 -20.32 -0.47 0.27
CA HIS A 298 -20.02 0.68 -0.59
C HIS A 298 -18.52 0.90 -0.85
N TRP A 299 -17.63 0.17 -0.16
CA TRP A 299 -16.19 0.15 -0.42
C TRP A 299 -15.78 -0.84 -1.51
N LEU A 300 -16.71 -1.66 -1.97
CA LEU A 300 -16.47 -2.70 -2.97
C LEU A 300 -17.00 -2.26 -4.33
N THR A 301 -16.12 -2.20 -5.32
CA THR A 301 -16.48 -1.96 -6.72
C THR A 301 -16.58 -3.30 -7.42
N PRO A 302 -17.79 -3.77 -7.79
CA PRO A 302 -17.96 -5.06 -8.47
C PRO A 302 -17.25 -5.08 -9.82
N VAL A 303 -16.52 -6.14 -10.11
CA VAL A 303 -15.93 -6.41 -11.43
C VAL A 303 -16.96 -7.19 -12.25
N ARG A 304 -17.53 -6.54 -13.23
CA ARG A 304 -18.55 -7.16 -14.12
C ARG A 304 -17.82 -7.91 -15.24
N ARG A 305 -18.12 -9.21 -15.36
CA ARG A 305 -17.65 -10.07 -16.45
C ARG A 305 -18.62 -10.07 -17.62
#